data_2d0bd18df79ae40f2df90d063fd1cf30
#
_entry.id   2d0bd18df79ae40f2df90d063fd1cf30
#
_cell.length_a   1.000
_cell.length_b   1.000
_cell.length_c   1.000
_cell.angle_alpha   90.00
_cell.angle_beta   90.00
_cell.angle_gamma   90.00
#
_symmetry.space_group_name_H-M   'P 1'
#
loop_
_entity.id
_entity.type
_entity.pdbx_description
1 polymer ?
#
loop_
_entity_poly.entity_id
_entity_poly.type
_entity_poly.pdbx_seq_one_letter_code
_entity_poly.pdbx_strand_id
1 'polypeptide(L)'
;GSNKLYPGLSEEINIIHFEGVYTWKKEIRITAKLPYVLDAEREMPDGAGGKLIQKDSGWGDLNLALPLKKYFNLDGKSGSSTFKPMVRIPLAEKDEYDFYYKEFGVGLGLGHEFETANYYFGIGTAWWIFDGDRPAELHSSIDVGYNFETESSNGSIFWETDFHFEDDESRTLSSGPAFYFNHNDTIHSRIEWKHDFIDHQGILDHGNGNHFKVGIGWVF
;
A
#
# COMPACT_ATOMS: atom_id res chain seq x y z
N GLY A 1 32.49 -3.73 1.02
CA GLY A 1 32.46 -3.46 -0.43
C GLY A 1 31.18 -2.69 -0.70
N SER A 2 31.25 -1.59 -1.45
CA SER A 2 30.05 -0.88 -1.88
C SER A 2 29.29 -1.76 -2.85
N ASN A 3 28.07 -2.17 -2.50
CA ASN A 3 27.17 -2.83 -3.45
C ASN A 3 26.92 -1.84 -4.59
N LYS A 4 27.32 -2.20 -5.81
CA LYS A 4 26.99 -1.39 -6.99
C LYS A 4 25.54 -1.66 -7.32
N LEU A 5 24.73 -0.62 -7.35
CA LEU A 5 23.37 -0.67 -7.90
C LEU A 5 23.44 -0.95 -9.40
N TYR A 6 22.48 -1.70 -9.93
CA TYR A 6 22.26 -1.91 -11.36
C TYR A 6 21.12 -0.96 -11.81
N PRO A 7 21.46 0.23 -12.34
CA PRO A 7 20.47 1.21 -12.75
C PRO A 7 19.86 0.89 -14.11
N GLY A 8 18.71 1.45 -14.39
CA GLY A 8 18.06 1.39 -15.71
C GLY A 8 17.34 0.07 -15.98
N LEU A 9 16.94 -0.64 -14.95
CA LEU A 9 15.99 -1.74 -15.02
C LEU A 9 14.57 -1.21 -15.05
N SER A 10 13.67 -1.89 -15.75
CA SER A 10 12.25 -1.55 -15.80
C SER A 10 11.40 -2.60 -15.11
N GLU A 11 10.30 -2.13 -14.53
CA GLU A 11 9.26 -2.97 -13.98
C GLU A 11 7.90 -2.43 -14.41
N GLU A 12 7.01 -3.29 -14.89
CA GLU A 12 5.64 -2.94 -15.24
C GLU A 12 4.70 -3.96 -14.59
N ILE A 13 3.73 -3.48 -13.82
CA ILE A 13 2.82 -4.33 -13.08
C ILE A 13 1.39 -3.80 -13.19
N ASN A 14 0.48 -4.69 -13.56
CA ASN A 14 -0.95 -4.45 -13.58
C ASN A 14 -1.65 -5.32 -12.55
N ILE A 15 -2.24 -4.70 -11.51
CA ILE A 15 -2.86 -5.40 -10.39
C ILE A 15 -4.30 -4.94 -10.18
N ILE A 16 -5.19 -5.90 -9.95
CA ILE A 16 -6.52 -5.65 -9.39
C ILE A 16 -6.48 -5.93 -7.89
N HIS A 17 -6.92 -4.99 -7.08
CA HIS A 17 -7.09 -5.16 -5.65
C HIS A 17 -8.56 -5.37 -5.31
N PHE A 18 -8.87 -6.48 -4.66
CA PHE A 18 -10.14 -6.72 -4.00
C PHE A 18 -10.00 -6.36 -2.53
N GLU A 19 -10.73 -5.35 -2.10
CA GLU A 19 -10.68 -4.87 -0.72
C GLU A 19 -12.06 -4.94 -0.11
N GLY A 20 -12.16 -5.47 1.11
CA GLY A 20 -13.39 -5.58 1.86
C GLY A 20 -13.22 -5.14 3.30
N VAL A 21 -14.26 -4.53 3.84
CA VAL A 21 -14.33 -4.12 5.25
C VAL A 21 -15.62 -4.68 5.85
N TYR A 22 -15.49 -5.49 6.88
CA TYR A 22 -16.63 -5.98 7.65
C TYR A 22 -16.59 -5.37 9.05
N THR A 23 -17.70 -4.76 9.45
CA THR A 23 -17.84 -4.14 10.78
C THR A 23 -18.87 -4.90 11.59
N TRP A 24 -18.42 -5.48 12.73
CA TRP A 24 -19.28 -6.19 13.66
C TRP A 24 -19.60 -5.33 14.88
N LYS A 25 -20.90 -5.15 15.16
CA LYS A 25 -21.41 -4.36 16.29
C LYS A 25 -20.86 -2.94 16.38
N LYS A 26 -20.44 -2.33 15.28
CA LYS A 26 -19.81 -1.01 15.18
C LYS A 26 -18.48 -0.84 15.94
N GLU A 27 -17.99 -1.86 16.60
CA GLU A 27 -16.79 -1.81 17.46
C GLU A 27 -15.60 -2.56 16.86
N ILE A 28 -15.87 -3.68 16.21
CA ILE A 28 -14.82 -4.52 15.60
C ILE A 28 -14.90 -4.41 14.09
N ARG A 29 -13.82 -3.99 13.50
CA ARG A 29 -13.67 -3.88 12.05
C ARG A 29 -12.61 -4.87 11.59
N ILE A 30 -12.94 -5.68 10.60
CA ILE A 30 -11.98 -6.57 9.93
C ILE A 30 -11.81 -6.04 8.51
N THR A 31 -10.58 -5.88 8.07
CA THR A 31 -10.27 -5.52 6.69
C THR A 31 -9.59 -6.68 6.00
N ALA A 32 -9.97 -6.92 4.75
CA ALA A 32 -9.35 -7.94 3.90
C ALA A 32 -8.90 -7.27 2.60
N LYS A 33 -7.70 -7.62 2.14
CA LYS A 33 -7.16 -7.17 0.85
C LYS A 33 -6.55 -8.36 0.13
N LEU A 34 -7.00 -8.57 -1.11
CA LEU A 34 -6.54 -9.65 -1.97
C LEU A 34 -6.15 -9.06 -3.33
N PRO A 35 -4.86 -9.04 -3.70
CA PRO A 35 -4.42 -8.62 -5.01
C PRO A 35 -4.50 -9.77 -6.02
N TYR A 36 -4.81 -9.43 -7.26
CA TYR A 36 -4.67 -10.31 -8.41
C TYR A 36 -3.79 -9.61 -9.46
N VAL A 37 -2.61 -10.16 -9.72
CA VAL A 37 -1.70 -9.69 -10.74
C VAL A 37 -2.20 -10.13 -12.10
N LEU A 38 -2.59 -9.17 -12.94
CA LEU A 38 -3.00 -9.44 -14.32
C LEU A 38 -1.79 -9.77 -15.19
N ASP A 39 -0.74 -8.97 -15.01
CA ASP A 39 0.52 -9.07 -15.73
C ASP A 39 1.59 -8.31 -14.94
N ALA A 40 2.74 -8.95 -14.75
CA ALA A 40 3.92 -8.35 -14.15
C ALA A 40 5.14 -8.71 -14.99
N GLU A 41 5.89 -7.70 -15.42
CA GLU A 41 7.16 -7.87 -16.12
C GLU A 41 8.25 -7.12 -15.35
N ARG A 42 9.35 -7.80 -15.03
CA ARG A 42 10.50 -7.23 -14.33
C ARG A 42 11.78 -7.54 -15.08
N GLU A 43 12.57 -6.53 -15.36
CA GLU A 43 13.93 -6.72 -15.88
C GLU A 43 14.90 -7.06 -14.73
N MET A 44 15.67 -8.11 -14.93
CA MET A 44 16.72 -8.56 -14.03
C MET A 44 18.05 -8.68 -14.78
N PRO A 45 19.21 -8.44 -14.14
CA PRO A 45 20.50 -8.69 -14.79
C PRO A 45 20.71 -10.19 -15.04
N ASP A 46 21.19 -10.55 -16.23
CA ASP A 46 21.49 -11.94 -16.61
C ASP A 46 22.85 -12.46 -16.13
N GLY A 47 23.62 -11.63 -15.43
CA GLY A 47 24.97 -11.93 -14.97
C GLY A 47 26.06 -11.85 -16.05
N ALA A 48 25.69 -11.76 -17.34
CA ALA A 48 26.59 -11.66 -18.48
C ALA A 48 26.63 -10.24 -19.09
N GLY A 49 25.95 -9.29 -18.46
CA GLY A 49 25.83 -7.90 -18.90
C GLY A 49 24.60 -7.61 -19.78
N GLY A 50 23.71 -8.58 -19.93
CA GLY A 50 22.40 -8.45 -20.53
C GLY A 50 21.27 -8.35 -19.48
N LYS A 51 20.02 -8.45 -19.95
CA LYS A 51 18.80 -8.41 -19.13
C LYS A 51 17.95 -9.63 -19.41
N LEU A 52 17.38 -10.21 -18.36
CA LEU A 52 16.32 -11.21 -18.40
C LEU A 52 15.00 -10.54 -18.05
N ILE A 53 13.90 -10.96 -18.67
CA ILE A 53 12.56 -10.54 -18.31
C ILE A 53 11.90 -11.65 -17.53
N GLN A 54 11.57 -11.37 -16.27
CA GLN A 54 10.72 -12.23 -15.46
C GLN A 54 9.26 -11.81 -15.66
N LYS A 55 8.38 -12.80 -15.75
CA LYS A 55 6.94 -12.59 -15.88
C LYS A 55 6.20 -13.35 -14.82
N ASP A 56 5.16 -12.73 -14.27
CA ASP A 56 4.29 -13.34 -13.28
C ASP A 56 2.83 -12.89 -13.48
N SER A 57 1.89 -13.71 -13.05
CA SER A 57 0.47 -13.42 -12.99
C SER A 57 -0.23 -14.32 -11.99
N GLY A 58 -1.37 -13.91 -11.45
CA GLY A 58 -2.16 -14.74 -10.54
C GLY A 58 -2.48 -14.07 -9.21
N TRP A 59 -2.97 -14.87 -8.28
CA TRP A 59 -3.34 -14.39 -6.96
C TRP A 59 -2.09 -14.10 -6.12
N GLY A 60 -2.10 -12.93 -5.48
CA GLY A 60 -1.12 -12.60 -4.43
C GLY A 60 -1.59 -13.06 -3.06
N ASP A 61 -0.94 -12.56 -2.03
CA ASP A 61 -1.21 -12.92 -0.65
C ASP A 61 -2.47 -12.24 -0.11
N LEU A 62 -3.30 -12.98 0.62
CA LEU A 62 -4.44 -12.43 1.35
C LEU A 62 -3.95 -11.72 2.61
N ASN A 63 -4.18 -10.41 2.69
CA ASN A 63 -3.89 -9.61 3.88
C ASN A 63 -5.17 -9.39 4.68
N LEU A 64 -5.16 -9.80 5.95
CA LEU A 64 -6.22 -9.53 6.91
C LEU A 64 -5.70 -8.60 8.00
N ALA A 65 -6.53 -7.64 8.43
CA ALA A 65 -6.18 -6.75 9.52
C ALA A 65 -7.37 -6.47 10.43
N LEU A 66 -7.06 -6.22 11.72
CA LEU A 66 -8.02 -5.85 12.76
C LEU A 66 -7.68 -4.45 13.28
N PRO A 67 -8.11 -3.38 12.62
CA PRO A 67 -7.87 -2.02 13.10
C PRO A 67 -8.70 -1.71 14.35
N LEU A 68 -8.04 -1.59 15.48
CA LEU A 68 -8.60 -1.16 16.75
C LEU A 68 -8.38 0.34 16.88
N LYS A 69 -9.45 1.13 16.75
CA LYS A 69 -9.38 2.60 16.78
C LYS A 69 -9.88 3.17 18.11
N LYS A 70 -9.10 4.10 18.66
CA LYS A 70 -9.52 4.96 19.76
C LYS A 70 -9.74 6.37 19.22
N TYR A 71 -10.99 6.83 19.26
CA TYR A 71 -11.38 8.17 18.81
C TYR A 71 -11.25 9.19 19.93
N PHE A 72 -10.90 10.41 19.55
CA PHE A 72 -10.96 11.58 20.42
C PHE A 72 -11.53 12.76 19.66
N ASN A 73 -12.22 13.63 20.38
CA ASN A 73 -12.82 14.85 19.86
C ASN A 73 -12.38 16.03 20.72
N LEU A 74 -11.81 17.04 20.10
CA LEU A 74 -11.26 18.23 20.74
C LEU A 74 -11.78 19.47 20.01
N ASP A 75 -12.85 20.11 20.52
CA ASP A 75 -13.36 21.42 20.09
C ASP A 75 -13.36 21.64 18.56
N GLY A 76 -14.16 20.84 17.83
CA GLY A 76 -14.28 20.92 16.37
C GLY A 76 -13.14 20.25 15.58
N LYS A 77 -12.28 19.51 16.26
CA LYS A 77 -11.26 18.65 15.69
C LYS A 77 -11.52 17.23 16.13
N SER A 78 -11.46 16.30 15.19
CA SER A 78 -11.58 14.87 15.49
C SER A 78 -10.28 14.16 15.13
N GLY A 79 -10.05 13.05 15.77
CA GLY A 79 -8.90 12.23 15.44
C GLY A 79 -9.04 10.82 15.95
N SER A 80 -8.13 9.96 15.54
CA SER A 80 -8.06 8.61 16.02
C SER A 80 -6.61 8.12 16.14
N SER A 81 -6.40 7.25 17.10
CA SER A 81 -5.20 6.42 17.16
C SER A 81 -5.58 4.98 16.87
N THR A 82 -4.83 4.34 16.02
CA THR A 82 -5.10 2.98 15.55
C THR A 82 -3.97 2.04 15.96
N PHE A 83 -4.35 0.90 16.52
CA PHE A 83 -3.51 -0.28 16.70
C PHE A 83 -4.05 -1.38 15.79
N LYS A 84 -3.22 -1.95 14.92
CA LYS A 84 -3.67 -2.81 13.84
C LYS A 84 -2.85 -4.09 13.75
N PRO A 85 -3.21 -5.18 14.48
CA PRO A 85 -2.67 -6.49 14.20
C PRO A 85 -3.07 -6.96 12.81
N MET A 86 -2.15 -7.64 12.12
CA MET A 86 -2.32 -8.05 10.73
C MET A 86 -1.74 -9.44 10.51
N VAL A 87 -2.30 -10.15 9.53
CA VAL A 87 -1.76 -11.42 9.03
C VAL A 87 -1.76 -11.41 7.51
N ARG A 88 -0.74 -12.01 6.93
CA ARG A 88 -0.62 -12.27 5.50
C ARG A 88 -0.63 -13.77 5.27
N ILE A 89 -1.52 -14.24 4.41
CA ILE A 89 -1.74 -15.65 4.14
C ILE A 89 -1.44 -15.89 2.66
N PRO A 90 -0.45 -16.72 2.31
CA PRO A 90 -0.17 -17.08 0.93
C PRO A 90 -1.33 -17.92 0.39
N LEU A 91 -1.84 -17.60 -0.81
CA LEU A 91 -2.94 -18.33 -1.44
C LEU A 91 -2.48 -19.32 -2.51
N ALA A 92 -1.24 -19.23 -2.96
CA ALA A 92 -0.66 -20.14 -3.94
C ALA A 92 0.69 -20.67 -3.45
N GLU A 93 1.15 -21.77 -4.05
CA GLU A 93 2.48 -22.29 -3.81
C GLU A 93 3.53 -21.28 -4.34
N LYS A 94 4.68 -21.24 -3.68
CA LYS A 94 5.81 -20.39 -4.05
C LYS A 94 6.51 -20.99 -5.27
N ASP A 95 6.63 -20.20 -6.34
CA ASP A 95 7.43 -20.51 -7.52
C ASP A 95 8.74 -19.69 -7.49
N GLU A 96 9.76 -20.09 -8.25
CA GLU A 96 11.09 -19.45 -8.23
C GLU A 96 11.07 -17.98 -8.69
N TYR A 97 10.05 -17.58 -9.46
CA TYR A 97 9.98 -16.25 -10.09
C TYR A 97 8.72 -15.45 -9.72
N ASP A 98 8.12 -15.77 -8.58
CA ASP A 98 6.92 -15.09 -8.13
C ASP A 98 7.17 -13.60 -7.82
N PHE A 99 6.25 -12.75 -8.23
CA PHE A 99 6.19 -11.34 -7.84
C PHE A 99 5.93 -11.18 -6.34
N TYR A 100 5.12 -12.08 -5.76
CA TYR A 100 4.92 -12.20 -4.32
C TYR A 100 5.75 -13.37 -3.78
N TYR A 101 6.37 -13.17 -2.61
CA TYR A 101 7.13 -14.23 -1.94
C TYR A 101 6.27 -15.41 -1.49
N LYS A 102 4.95 -15.19 -1.35
CA LYS A 102 3.98 -16.22 -0.95
C LYS A 102 4.35 -16.93 0.35
N GLU A 103 4.75 -16.15 1.33
CA GLU A 103 5.12 -16.60 2.67
C GLU A 103 4.10 -16.08 3.69
N PHE A 104 3.82 -16.90 4.71
CA PHE A 104 2.98 -16.46 5.83
C PHE A 104 3.68 -15.34 6.59
N GLY A 105 2.93 -14.30 6.93
CA GLY A 105 3.45 -13.15 7.66
C GLY A 105 2.52 -12.70 8.77
N VAL A 106 3.11 -12.16 9.81
CA VAL A 106 2.39 -11.44 10.86
C VAL A 106 2.90 -10.01 10.92
N GLY A 107 1.98 -9.08 11.17
CA GLY A 107 2.32 -7.66 11.17
C GLY A 107 1.62 -6.89 12.27
N LEU A 108 2.19 -5.74 12.57
CA LEU A 108 1.66 -4.79 13.53
C LEU A 108 1.68 -3.39 12.95
N GLY A 109 0.51 -2.75 12.88
CA GLY A 109 0.37 -1.38 12.44
C GLY A 109 0.03 -0.44 13.59
N LEU A 110 0.55 0.77 13.51
CA LEU A 110 0.20 1.92 14.34
C LEU A 110 -0.18 3.07 13.43
N GLY A 111 -1.19 3.84 13.83
CA GLY A 111 -1.60 5.02 13.07
C GLY A 111 -2.17 6.09 13.96
N HIS A 112 -2.07 7.31 13.48
CA HIS A 112 -2.67 8.49 14.10
C HIS A 112 -3.25 9.37 13.02
N GLU A 113 -4.51 9.75 13.15
CA GLU A 113 -5.24 10.59 12.23
C GLU A 113 -5.77 11.80 12.97
N PHE A 114 -5.80 12.93 12.31
CA PHE A 114 -6.35 14.16 12.82
C PHE A 114 -7.10 14.87 11.71
N GLU A 115 -8.31 15.32 12.01
CA GLU A 115 -9.20 15.92 11.04
C GLU A 115 -9.91 17.15 11.62
N THR A 116 -10.03 18.18 10.80
CA THR A 116 -10.89 19.33 10.98
C THR A 116 -11.97 19.32 9.91
N ALA A 117 -12.84 20.34 9.85
CA ALA A 117 -13.82 20.46 8.78
C ALA A 117 -13.21 20.41 7.37
N ASN A 118 -12.03 21.01 7.21
CA ASN A 118 -11.41 21.17 5.89
C ASN A 118 -10.08 20.44 5.73
N TYR A 119 -9.37 20.09 6.81
CA TYR A 119 -8.02 19.54 6.71
C TYR A 119 -7.94 18.17 7.38
N TYR A 120 -7.17 17.29 6.75
CA TYR A 120 -6.83 15.97 7.24
C TYR A 120 -5.31 15.84 7.33
N PHE A 121 -4.85 15.15 8.37
CA PHE A 121 -3.49 14.70 8.54
C PHE A 121 -3.50 13.27 9.06
N GLY A 122 -2.72 12.41 8.43
CA GLY A 122 -2.52 11.02 8.83
C GLY A 122 -1.04 10.66 8.87
N ILE A 123 -0.67 9.83 9.82
CA ILE A 123 0.62 9.15 9.87
C ILE A 123 0.39 7.71 10.27
N GLY A 124 1.06 6.80 9.60
CA GLY A 124 0.96 5.38 9.87
C GLY A 124 2.30 4.68 9.73
N THR A 125 2.44 3.57 10.45
CA THR A 125 3.54 2.64 10.25
C THR A 125 3.04 1.23 10.43
N ALA A 126 3.64 0.28 9.71
CA ALA A 126 3.33 -1.14 9.79
C ALA A 126 4.61 -1.95 9.66
N TRP A 127 4.83 -2.84 10.57
CA TRP A 127 5.96 -3.76 10.56
C TRP A 127 5.48 -5.18 10.31
N TRP A 128 6.20 -5.92 9.45
CA TRP A 128 5.92 -7.30 9.07
C TRP A 128 7.13 -8.18 9.30
N ILE A 129 6.86 -9.41 9.74
CA ILE A 129 7.82 -10.51 9.80
C ILE A 129 7.20 -11.74 9.12
N PHE A 130 8.04 -12.56 8.51
CA PHE A 130 7.62 -13.71 7.70
C PHE A 130 8.25 -14.98 8.22
N ASP A 131 7.66 -16.12 7.89
CA ASP A 131 8.09 -17.45 8.33
C ASP A 131 9.16 -18.10 7.42
N GLY A 132 9.45 -17.48 6.26
CA GLY A 132 10.43 -17.94 5.27
C GLY A 132 11.66 -17.05 5.16
N ASP A 133 12.18 -16.95 3.93
CA ASP A 133 13.41 -16.22 3.62
C ASP A 133 13.15 -14.72 3.31
N ARG A 134 11.89 -14.29 3.30
CA ARG A 134 11.55 -12.90 3.07
C ARG A 134 12.05 -12.02 4.20
N PRO A 135 12.74 -10.91 3.86
CA PRO A 135 13.18 -9.93 4.86
C PRO A 135 11.99 -9.30 5.59
N ALA A 136 12.22 -8.87 6.83
CA ALA A 136 11.22 -8.10 7.56
C ALA A 136 11.01 -6.75 6.87
N GLU A 137 9.76 -6.26 6.89
CA GLU A 137 9.35 -5.05 6.19
C GLU A 137 8.84 -3.99 7.17
N LEU A 138 9.18 -2.75 6.90
CA LEU A 138 8.61 -1.58 7.53
C LEU A 138 7.97 -0.69 6.47
N HIS A 139 6.66 -0.51 6.56
CA HIS A 139 5.91 0.45 5.77
C HIS A 139 5.54 1.64 6.63
N SER A 140 5.73 2.85 6.14
CA SER A 140 5.28 4.05 6.82
C SER A 140 4.61 4.99 5.82
N SER A 141 3.58 5.71 6.24
CA SER A 141 2.87 6.67 5.41
C SER A 141 2.66 7.99 6.13
N ILE A 142 2.62 9.07 5.34
CA ILE A 142 2.21 10.39 5.78
C ILE A 142 1.22 10.92 4.74
N ASP A 143 0.04 11.33 5.22
CA ASP A 143 -1.05 11.82 4.39
C ASP A 143 -1.48 13.20 4.86
N VAL A 144 -1.56 14.15 3.95
CA VAL A 144 -2.09 15.49 4.20
C VAL A 144 -3.21 15.74 3.21
N GLY A 145 -4.38 16.19 3.68
CA GLY A 145 -5.54 16.34 2.82
C GLY A 145 -6.36 17.58 3.07
N TYR A 146 -7.16 17.90 2.09
CA TYR A 146 -8.18 18.95 2.14
C TYR A 146 -9.53 18.36 1.75
N ASN A 147 -10.52 18.52 2.64
CA ASN A 147 -11.90 18.12 2.42
C ASN A 147 -12.68 19.29 1.80
N PHE A 148 -13.43 18.99 0.77
CA PHE A 148 -14.32 19.97 0.14
C PHE A 148 -15.75 19.44 0.02
N GLU A 149 -16.69 20.36 0.17
CA GLU A 149 -18.11 20.10 0.01
C GLU A 149 -18.71 21.19 -0.87
N THR A 150 -19.46 20.78 -1.88
CA THR A 150 -20.23 21.65 -2.77
C THR A 150 -21.68 21.21 -2.77
N GLU A 151 -22.58 22.00 -3.36
CA GLU A 151 -24.02 21.65 -3.46
C GLU A 151 -24.28 20.31 -4.18
N SER A 152 -23.36 19.85 -5.03
CA SER A 152 -23.53 18.66 -5.87
C SER A 152 -22.54 17.53 -5.61
N SER A 153 -21.49 17.77 -4.82
CA SER A 153 -20.46 16.76 -4.58
C SER A 153 -19.68 17.05 -3.30
N ASN A 154 -19.21 16.00 -2.66
CA ASN A 154 -18.22 16.09 -1.61
C ASN A 154 -17.03 15.18 -1.91
N GLY A 155 -15.88 15.52 -1.39
CA GLY A 155 -14.69 14.74 -1.64
C GLY A 155 -13.49 15.29 -0.88
N SER A 156 -12.35 14.69 -1.18
CA SER A 156 -11.09 15.06 -0.55
C SER A 156 -9.94 14.96 -1.54
N ILE A 157 -8.98 15.85 -1.38
CA ILE A 157 -7.71 15.79 -2.11
C ILE A 157 -6.63 15.53 -1.07
N PHE A 158 -5.84 14.49 -1.27
CA PHE A 158 -4.72 14.14 -0.42
C PHE A 158 -3.40 14.26 -1.17
N TRP A 159 -2.36 14.57 -0.42
CA TRP A 159 -0.99 14.30 -0.81
C TRP A 159 -0.48 13.20 0.09
N GLU A 160 -0.12 12.09 -0.51
CA GLU A 160 0.29 10.87 0.19
C GLU A 160 1.77 10.60 -0.07
N THR A 161 2.48 10.16 0.97
CA THR A 161 3.88 9.77 0.88
C THR A 161 4.06 8.45 1.61
N ASP A 162 4.57 7.45 0.89
CA ASP A 162 4.84 6.12 1.40
C ASP A 162 6.34 5.84 1.43
N PHE A 163 6.77 5.23 2.52
CA PHE A 163 8.10 4.72 2.73
C PHE A 163 8.02 3.22 2.96
N HIS A 164 8.81 2.48 2.23
CA HIS A 164 8.95 1.03 2.41
C HIS A 164 10.43 0.70 2.59
N PHE A 165 10.72 -0.12 3.59
CA PHE A 165 12.06 -0.58 3.92
C PHE A 165 12.01 -2.07 4.21
N GLU A 166 13.02 -2.80 3.75
CA GLU A 166 13.24 -4.22 4.03
C GLU A 166 14.65 -4.42 4.64
N ASP A 167 14.81 -5.46 5.44
CA ASP A 167 16.09 -5.75 6.12
C ASP A 167 17.22 -6.11 5.13
N ASP A 168 16.91 -6.43 3.88
CA ASP A 168 17.88 -6.70 2.80
C ASP A 168 18.41 -5.42 2.12
N GLU A 169 18.18 -4.25 2.71
CA GLU A 169 18.49 -2.91 2.18
C GLU A 169 17.55 -2.43 1.05
N SER A 170 16.47 -3.16 0.74
CA SER A 170 15.45 -2.69 -0.20
C SER A 170 14.68 -1.52 0.39
N ARG A 171 14.42 -0.52 -0.45
CA ARG A 171 13.70 0.69 -0.02
C ARG A 171 12.97 1.34 -1.18
N THR A 172 11.77 1.79 -0.91
CA THR A 172 10.97 2.59 -1.83
C THR A 172 10.47 3.85 -1.14
N LEU A 173 10.50 4.95 -1.85
CA LEU A 173 9.89 6.22 -1.48
C LEU A 173 9.01 6.67 -2.62
N SER A 174 7.71 6.66 -2.41
CA SER A 174 6.73 7.16 -3.38
C SER A 174 5.87 8.27 -2.80
N SER A 175 5.52 9.24 -3.64
CA SER A 175 4.68 10.37 -3.21
C SER A 175 3.86 10.92 -4.36
N GLY A 176 2.66 11.40 -4.05
CA GLY A 176 1.78 12.01 -5.05
C GLY A 176 0.37 12.28 -4.56
N PRO A 177 -0.47 12.87 -5.44
CA PRO A 177 -1.84 13.21 -5.12
C PRO A 177 -2.79 12.03 -5.20
N ALA A 178 -3.80 12.03 -4.33
CA ALA A 178 -4.96 11.18 -4.39
C ALA A 178 -6.23 12.01 -4.27
N PHE A 179 -7.25 11.64 -5.04
CA PHE A 179 -8.56 12.30 -5.08
C PHE A 179 -9.62 11.31 -4.64
N TYR A 180 -10.44 11.72 -3.73
CA TYR A 180 -11.57 10.96 -3.21
C TYR A 180 -12.88 11.68 -3.54
N PHE A 181 -13.84 10.96 -4.11
CA PHE A 181 -15.15 11.51 -4.46
C PHE A 181 -16.25 10.61 -3.89
N ASN A 182 -17.18 11.20 -3.16
CA ASN A 182 -18.41 10.55 -2.75
C ASN A 182 -19.51 10.90 -3.77
N HIS A 183 -19.98 9.91 -4.50
CA HIS A 183 -21.05 10.09 -5.48
C HIS A 183 -22.43 10.10 -4.81
N ASN A 184 -22.56 9.32 -3.75
CA ASN A 184 -23.71 9.26 -2.85
C ASN A 184 -23.30 8.53 -1.56
N ASP A 185 -24.26 8.27 -0.66
CA ASP A 185 -24.02 7.60 0.62
C ASP A 185 -23.49 6.16 0.49
N THR A 186 -23.57 5.57 -0.69
CA THR A 186 -23.24 4.17 -0.97
C THR A 186 -22.02 4.02 -1.86
N ILE A 187 -21.80 4.93 -2.79
CA ILE A 187 -20.75 4.79 -3.84
C ILE A 187 -19.72 5.90 -3.71
N HIS A 188 -18.47 5.50 -3.65
CA HIS A 188 -17.33 6.39 -3.69
C HIS A 188 -16.29 5.92 -4.72
N SER A 189 -15.46 6.84 -5.17
CA SER A 189 -14.33 6.52 -6.04
C SER A 189 -13.05 7.20 -5.58
N ARG A 190 -11.92 6.62 -5.97
CA ARG A 190 -10.59 7.14 -5.71
C ARG A 190 -9.75 7.07 -6.96
N ILE A 191 -8.98 8.13 -7.21
CA ILE A 191 -7.95 8.19 -8.22
C ILE A 191 -6.66 8.61 -7.52
N GLU A 192 -5.59 7.90 -7.77
CA GLU A 192 -4.28 8.13 -7.16
C GLU A 192 -3.20 8.06 -8.23
N TRP A 193 -2.24 8.97 -8.13
CA TRP A 193 -0.98 8.89 -8.85
C TRP A 193 0.15 9.15 -7.89
N LYS A 194 1.18 8.27 -7.90
CA LYS A 194 2.40 8.43 -7.13
C LYS A 194 3.61 8.27 -8.03
N HIS A 195 4.64 9.03 -7.74
CA HIS A 195 5.94 8.92 -8.34
C HIS A 195 6.93 8.33 -7.35
N ASP A 196 7.74 7.37 -7.81
CA ASP A 196 8.81 6.78 -7.02
C ASP A 196 10.07 7.63 -7.14
N PHE A 197 10.46 8.24 -6.04
CA PHE A 197 11.71 8.98 -5.93
C PHE A 197 12.89 8.05 -5.63
N ILE A 198 12.62 6.89 -5.03
CA ILE A 198 13.56 5.82 -4.73
C ILE A 198 12.83 4.51 -4.94
N ASP A 199 13.43 3.60 -5.70
CA ASP A 199 12.96 2.23 -5.86
C ASP A 199 14.16 1.29 -6.01
N HIS A 200 14.71 0.89 -4.85
CA HIS A 200 15.83 -0.02 -4.76
C HIS A 200 15.37 -1.36 -4.18
N GLN A 201 15.65 -2.44 -4.86
CA GLN A 201 15.37 -3.80 -4.41
C GLN A 201 16.70 -4.55 -4.26
N GLY A 202 17.27 -4.54 -3.05
CA GLY A 202 18.62 -5.01 -2.79
C GLY A 202 19.65 -4.22 -3.60
N ILE A 203 20.27 -4.87 -4.60
CA ILE A 203 21.24 -4.23 -5.51
C ILE A 203 20.64 -3.70 -6.80
N LEU A 204 19.31 -3.91 -7.01
CA LEU A 204 18.61 -3.48 -8.21
C LEU A 204 18.07 -2.06 -8.00
N ASP A 205 18.12 -1.25 -9.04
CA ASP A 205 17.53 0.08 -9.08
C ASP A 205 16.59 0.17 -10.29
N HIS A 206 15.28 0.18 -10.01
CA HIS A 206 14.25 0.29 -11.02
C HIS A 206 13.99 1.75 -11.42
N GLY A 207 14.69 2.69 -10.79
CA GLY A 207 14.66 4.11 -11.16
C GLY A 207 13.40 4.82 -10.67
N ASN A 208 12.94 5.77 -11.49
CA ASN A 208 11.80 6.64 -11.17
C ASN A 208 10.52 6.06 -11.78
N GLY A 209 9.84 5.22 -11.02
CA GLY A 209 8.56 4.64 -11.39
C GLY A 209 7.37 5.60 -11.27
N ASN A 210 6.23 5.18 -11.82
CA ASN A 210 4.96 5.87 -11.62
C ASN A 210 3.88 4.84 -11.34
N HIS A 211 3.08 5.08 -10.31
CA HIS A 211 1.93 4.27 -9.96
C HIS A 211 0.66 5.04 -10.26
N PHE A 212 -0.27 4.40 -10.93
CA PHE A 212 -1.60 4.94 -11.16
C PHE A 212 -2.64 3.95 -10.65
N LYS A 213 -3.55 4.42 -9.79
CA LYS A 213 -4.57 3.59 -9.19
C LYS A 213 -5.94 4.23 -9.33
N VAL A 214 -6.93 3.44 -9.76
CA VAL A 214 -8.34 3.82 -9.77
C VAL A 214 -9.10 2.80 -8.95
N GLY A 215 -9.99 3.27 -8.08
CA GLY A 215 -10.82 2.43 -7.25
C GLY A 215 -12.27 2.89 -7.22
N ILE A 216 -13.18 1.95 -7.09
CA ILE A 216 -14.60 2.19 -6.82
C ILE A 216 -14.98 1.35 -5.61
N GLY A 217 -15.65 1.95 -4.64
CA GLY A 217 -16.12 1.27 -3.45
C GLY A 217 -17.63 1.38 -3.27
N TRP A 218 -18.21 0.36 -2.67
CA TRP A 218 -19.62 0.29 -2.26
C TRP A 218 -19.71 0.06 -0.77
N VAL A 219 -20.62 0.80 -0.13
CA VAL A 219 -21.00 0.61 1.27
C VAL A 219 -22.39 -0.03 1.30
N PHE A 220 -22.53 -1.14 2.05
CA PHE A 220 -23.78 -1.90 2.20
C PHE A 220 -24.37 -1.71 3.60
#